data_a67c6fc4b98f0a73a5f92589bf5c1298
#
_entry.id   a67c6fc4b98f0a73a5f92589bf5c1298
#
_cell.length_a   1.000
_cell.length_b   1.000
_cell.length_c   1.000
_cell.angle_alpha   90.00
_cell.angle_beta   90.00
_cell.angle_gamma   90.00
#
_symmetry.space_group_name_H-M   'P 1'
#
loop_
_entity.id
_entity.type
_entity.pdbx_description
1 polymer ?
#
loop_
_entity_poly.entity_id
_entity_poly.type
_entity_poly.pdbx_seq_one_letter_code
_entity_poly.pdbx_strand_id
1 'polypeptide(L)'
;FEAAGYKDAFQVKLLPADADPMDVRYNLVQWVHRSTRGWSYGTSVVDPRTGEILKGKVTLGSLRVRQDYLIAQGLVGDFKTDSSNVEDMMGMSIERLRQLSAHEIGHTLGLPHNYVSSVHDRASVMDYPHMLVELKNGKVDLSNAYDQKIGEYDKWSIIWGYQDFPKGTDEKKALNTIVDQMYGKGLYFLTDQDARPEGSAHPQTHLWDNGVSAVAELKRISEVRKITLANFDERKLRTGTPMSS
;
A
#
# COMPACT_ATOMS: atom_id res chain seq x y z
N PHE A 1 -12.67 -9.22 -4.99
CA PHE A 1 -14.02 -9.82 -4.89
C PHE A 1 -14.39 -10.60 -6.15
N GLU A 2 -14.14 -10.10 -7.36
CA GLU A 2 -14.38 -10.87 -8.60
C GLU A 2 -13.57 -12.17 -8.65
N ALA A 3 -12.29 -12.13 -8.20
CA ALA A 3 -11.46 -13.33 -8.10
C ALA A 3 -11.99 -14.36 -7.08
N ALA A 4 -12.77 -13.93 -6.10
CA ALA A 4 -13.49 -14.78 -5.16
C ALA A 4 -14.87 -15.25 -5.66
N GLY A 5 -15.24 -14.90 -6.89
CA GLY A 5 -16.49 -15.29 -7.51
C GLY A 5 -17.68 -14.35 -7.26
N TYR A 6 -17.47 -13.25 -6.56
CA TYR A 6 -18.53 -12.25 -6.34
C TYR A 6 -18.67 -11.33 -7.55
N LYS A 7 -19.90 -11.05 -7.93
CA LYS A 7 -20.23 -10.06 -8.95
C LYS A 7 -20.80 -8.81 -8.27
N ASP A 8 -20.37 -7.65 -8.76
CA ASP A 8 -20.86 -6.34 -8.29
C ASP A 8 -20.83 -6.20 -6.76
N ALA A 9 -19.77 -6.71 -6.10
CA ALA A 9 -19.68 -6.81 -4.65
C ALA A 9 -19.76 -5.43 -3.94
N PHE A 10 -19.31 -4.35 -4.60
CA PHE A 10 -19.46 -3.00 -4.08
C PHE A 10 -19.50 -1.96 -5.21
N GLN A 11 -19.99 -0.77 -4.87
CA GLN A 11 -20.03 0.37 -5.77
C GLN A 11 -19.27 1.54 -5.16
N VAL A 12 -18.58 2.31 -6.00
CA VAL A 12 -17.92 3.56 -5.58
C VAL A 12 -18.71 4.73 -6.14
N LYS A 13 -19.19 5.60 -5.25
CA LYS A 13 -20.00 6.78 -5.59
C LYS A 13 -19.58 7.97 -4.74
N LEU A 14 -19.88 9.16 -5.19
CA LEU A 14 -19.78 10.34 -4.33
C LEU A 14 -20.88 10.26 -3.24
N LEU A 15 -20.49 10.59 -2.00
CA LEU A 15 -21.44 10.67 -0.90
C LEU A 15 -22.49 11.75 -1.22
N PRO A 16 -23.80 11.48 -1.07
CA PRO A 16 -24.83 12.51 -1.21
C PRO A 16 -24.56 13.72 -0.30
N ALA A 17 -24.84 14.92 -0.80
CA ALA A 17 -24.50 16.16 -0.09
C ALA A 17 -25.23 16.33 1.27
N ASP A 18 -26.38 15.68 1.41
CA ASP A 18 -27.21 15.66 2.62
C ASP A 18 -26.97 14.45 3.53
N ALA A 19 -26.05 13.55 3.13
CA ALA A 19 -25.74 12.36 3.92
C ALA A 19 -24.76 12.69 5.05
N ASP A 20 -25.06 12.19 6.24
CA ASP A 20 -24.13 12.25 7.37
C ASP A 20 -22.95 11.26 7.13
N PRO A 21 -21.69 11.73 7.15
CA PRO A 21 -20.53 10.84 7.07
C PRO A 21 -20.46 9.77 8.17
N MET A 22 -21.16 9.96 9.28
CA MET A 22 -21.24 8.99 10.39
C MET A 22 -22.34 7.95 10.19
N ASP A 23 -23.23 8.12 9.23
CA ASP A 23 -24.31 7.17 8.94
C ASP A 23 -23.73 5.81 8.55
N VAL A 24 -24.13 4.76 9.26
CA VAL A 24 -23.65 3.38 9.07
C VAL A 24 -24.01 2.78 7.71
N ARG A 25 -25.00 3.35 7.02
CA ARG A 25 -25.38 2.90 5.66
C ARG A 25 -24.33 3.19 4.60
N TYR A 26 -23.38 4.07 4.88
CA TYR A 26 -22.32 4.45 3.94
C TYR A 26 -20.94 4.06 4.47
N ASN A 27 -20.25 3.18 3.77
CA ASN A 27 -18.80 3.05 3.92
C ASN A 27 -18.16 4.30 3.30
N LEU A 28 -17.15 4.87 3.95
CA LEU A 28 -16.64 6.19 3.59
C LEU A 28 -15.14 6.17 3.30
N VAL A 29 -14.77 6.73 2.15
CA VAL A 29 -13.38 7.15 1.89
C VAL A 29 -13.34 8.67 1.96
N GLN A 30 -12.65 9.21 2.94
CA GLN A 30 -12.59 10.64 3.22
C GLN A 30 -11.20 11.20 2.91
N TRP A 31 -11.16 12.26 2.12
CA TRP A 31 -9.97 13.07 1.90
C TRP A 31 -9.87 14.18 2.94
N VAL A 32 -8.72 14.28 3.64
CA VAL A 32 -8.53 15.25 4.72
C VAL A 32 -7.33 16.14 4.42
N HIS A 33 -7.57 17.44 4.40
CA HIS A 33 -6.53 18.45 4.36
C HIS A 33 -6.05 18.79 5.77
N ARG A 34 -4.72 18.73 5.97
CA ARG A 34 -4.09 19.05 7.26
C ARG A 34 -2.92 19.98 7.03
N SER A 35 -2.68 20.88 7.98
CA SER A 35 -1.47 21.73 8.02
C SER A 35 -0.26 21.02 8.63
N THR A 36 -0.50 19.98 9.43
CA THR A 36 0.52 19.19 10.09
C THR A 36 0.49 17.75 9.61
N ARG A 37 1.63 17.05 9.76
CA ARG A 37 1.74 15.64 9.41
C ARG A 37 0.69 14.80 10.14
N GLY A 38 0.06 13.89 9.42
CA GLY A 38 -0.85 12.87 9.92
C GLY A 38 -0.77 11.63 9.06
N TRP A 39 -1.34 10.55 9.56
CA TRP A 39 -1.38 9.27 8.84
C TRP A 39 -2.68 9.15 8.05
N SER A 40 -2.66 8.37 6.99
CA SER A 40 -3.85 7.74 6.43
C SER A 40 -4.16 6.50 7.28
N TYR A 41 -5.41 6.12 7.38
CA TYR A 41 -5.83 4.94 8.12
C TYR A 41 -7.18 4.43 7.63
N GLY A 42 -7.35 3.11 7.63
CA GLY A 42 -8.59 2.40 7.46
C GLY A 42 -9.04 1.77 8.77
N THR A 43 -10.30 1.91 9.10
CA THR A 43 -10.91 1.34 10.30
C THR A 43 -12.27 0.78 9.99
N SER A 44 -12.75 -0.15 10.82
CA SER A 44 -14.11 -0.67 10.76
C SER A 44 -14.79 -0.60 12.12
N VAL A 45 -16.10 -0.43 12.09
CA VAL A 45 -16.98 -0.63 13.24
C VAL A 45 -17.54 -2.04 13.12
N VAL A 46 -17.26 -2.86 14.10
CA VAL A 46 -17.62 -4.28 14.10
C VAL A 46 -18.61 -4.57 15.22
N ASP A 47 -19.64 -5.36 14.93
CA ASP A 47 -20.54 -5.89 15.97
C ASP A 47 -19.76 -6.94 16.81
N PRO A 48 -19.52 -6.71 18.10
CA PRO A 48 -18.72 -7.62 18.92
C PRO A 48 -19.38 -8.99 19.16
N ARG A 49 -20.68 -9.12 18.86
CA ARG A 49 -21.41 -10.38 19.04
C ARG A 49 -21.29 -11.30 17.84
N THR A 50 -21.15 -10.75 16.64
CA THR A 50 -21.21 -11.50 15.39
C THR A 50 -19.92 -11.43 14.59
N GLY A 51 -19.11 -10.39 14.80
CA GLY A 51 -17.96 -10.08 13.95
C GLY A 51 -18.32 -9.35 12.67
N GLU A 52 -19.61 -9.03 12.45
CA GLU A 52 -20.07 -8.30 11.25
C GLU A 52 -19.47 -6.90 11.20
N ILE A 53 -18.91 -6.52 10.07
CA ILE A 53 -18.42 -5.17 9.80
C ILE A 53 -19.61 -4.29 9.41
N LEU A 54 -20.03 -3.44 10.34
CA LEU A 54 -21.18 -2.53 10.18
C LEU A 54 -20.82 -1.31 9.33
N LYS A 55 -19.58 -0.83 9.42
CA LYS A 55 -19.09 0.36 8.68
C LYS A 55 -17.59 0.32 8.51
N GLY A 56 -17.14 0.56 7.28
CA GLY A 56 -15.75 0.87 6.98
C GLY A 56 -15.54 2.38 6.80
N LYS A 57 -14.43 2.90 7.33
CA LYS A 57 -14.03 4.30 7.15
C LYS A 57 -12.54 4.38 6.83
N VAL A 58 -12.22 4.99 5.70
CA VAL A 58 -10.86 5.32 5.27
C VAL A 58 -10.66 6.83 5.38
N THR A 59 -9.55 7.23 5.95
CA THR A 59 -9.07 8.62 5.95
C THR A 59 -7.77 8.71 5.17
N LEU A 60 -7.74 9.50 4.10
CA LEU A 60 -6.57 9.78 3.30
C LEU A 60 -6.08 11.21 3.55
N GLY A 61 -4.84 11.37 3.93
CA GLY A 61 -4.24 12.68 4.19
C GLY A 61 -3.61 13.29 2.95
N SER A 62 -3.96 14.52 2.62
CA SER A 62 -3.47 15.24 1.42
C SER A 62 -1.95 15.47 1.42
N LEU A 63 -1.33 15.57 2.60
CA LEU A 63 0.13 15.76 2.71
C LEU A 63 0.93 14.57 2.17
N ARG A 64 0.32 13.39 2.08
CA ARG A 64 1.01 12.22 1.52
C ARG A 64 1.40 12.44 0.06
N VAL A 65 0.50 12.97 -0.75
CA VAL A 65 0.79 13.27 -2.16
C VAL A 65 1.94 14.25 -2.30
N ARG A 66 1.95 15.29 -1.46
CA ARG A 66 3.06 16.25 -1.44
C ARG A 66 4.38 15.61 -1.04
N GLN A 67 4.37 14.73 -0.04
CA GLN A 67 5.58 14.02 0.41
C GLN A 67 6.16 13.14 -0.70
N ASP A 68 5.32 12.35 -1.35
CA ASP A 68 5.77 11.46 -2.43
C ASP A 68 6.30 12.25 -3.62
N TYR A 69 5.66 13.37 -3.96
CA TYR A 69 6.17 14.28 -4.98
C TYR A 69 7.55 14.85 -4.63
N LEU A 70 7.76 15.29 -3.39
CA LEU A 70 9.05 15.82 -2.96
C LEU A 70 10.14 14.75 -2.91
N ILE A 71 9.80 13.52 -2.55
CA ILE A 71 10.73 12.38 -2.62
C ILE A 71 11.13 12.13 -4.08
N ALA A 72 10.17 12.04 -4.99
CA ALA A 72 10.46 11.87 -6.40
C ALA A 72 11.27 13.05 -6.96
N GLN A 73 10.97 14.27 -6.56
CA GLN A 73 11.73 15.47 -6.92
C GLN A 73 13.21 15.36 -6.50
N GLY A 74 13.48 14.92 -5.28
CA GLY A 74 14.84 14.68 -4.81
C GLY A 74 15.58 13.62 -5.64
N LEU A 75 14.87 12.61 -6.12
CA LEU A 75 15.44 11.52 -6.90
C LEU A 75 15.67 11.91 -8.36
N VAL A 76 14.65 12.37 -9.06
CA VAL A 76 14.67 12.57 -10.54
C VAL A 76 14.47 14.01 -11.00
N GLY A 77 14.07 14.94 -10.13
CA GLY A 77 13.75 16.31 -10.53
C GLY A 77 14.91 16.98 -11.28
N ASP A 78 14.62 17.58 -12.45
CA ASP A 78 15.52 18.45 -13.18
C ASP A 78 14.71 19.53 -13.89
N PHE A 79 14.54 20.66 -13.25
CA PHE A 79 13.73 21.76 -13.73
C PHE A 79 14.47 22.71 -14.69
N LYS A 80 15.76 22.50 -14.93
CA LYS A 80 16.54 23.32 -15.85
C LYS A 80 16.68 22.69 -17.23
N THR A 81 16.74 21.35 -17.30
CA THR A 81 17.09 20.65 -18.54
C THR A 81 15.96 19.77 -19.09
N ASP A 82 15.09 19.26 -18.24
CA ASP A 82 14.02 18.35 -18.66
C ASP A 82 12.74 18.53 -17.83
N SER A 83 11.70 19.06 -18.46
CA SER A 83 10.38 19.21 -17.82
C SER A 83 9.59 17.89 -17.77
N SER A 84 10.01 16.86 -18.47
CA SER A 84 9.29 15.57 -18.54
C SER A 84 9.28 14.85 -17.17
N ASN A 85 10.28 15.10 -16.34
CA ASN A 85 10.37 14.53 -14.99
C ASN A 85 9.24 14.95 -14.06
N VAL A 86 8.49 16.01 -14.37
CA VAL A 86 7.31 16.41 -13.61
C VAL A 86 6.21 15.34 -13.72
N GLU A 87 6.03 14.73 -14.89
CA GLU A 87 5.07 13.65 -15.09
C GLU A 87 5.46 12.41 -14.31
N ASP A 88 6.74 12.04 -14.28
CA ASP A 88 7.25 10.91 -13.50
C ASP A 88 7.02 11.12 -11.99
N MET A 89 7.29 12.33 -11.48
CA MET A 89 7.07 12.69 -10.09
C MET A 89 5.58 12.62 -9.70
N MET A 90 4.71 13.13 -10.56
CA MET A 90 3.26 13.07 -10.36
C MET A 90 2.74 11.64 -10.49
N GLY A 91 3.24 10.89 -11.47
CA GLY A 91 2.92 9.47 -11.70
C GLY A 91 3.18 8.65 -10.45
N MET A 92 4.40 8.71 -9.91
CA MET A 92 4.77 8.01 -8.68
C MET A 92 3.86 8.39 -7.50
N SER A 93 3.55 9.67 -7.34
CA SER A 93 2.68 10.13 -6.24
C SER A 93 1.26 9.58 -6.34
N ILE A 94 0.71 9.48 -7.56
CA ILE A 94 -0.61 8.93 -7.80
C ILE A 94 -0.62 7.40 -7.62
N GLU A 95 0.43 6.70 -8.06
CA GLU A 95 0.57 5.26 -7.84
C GLU A 95 0.63 4.94 -6.35
N ARG A 96 1.40 5.71 -5.59
CA ARG A 96 1.41 5.58 -4.12
C ARG A 96 0.04 5.82 -3.50
N LEU A 97 -0.68 6.83 -3.96
CA LEU A 97 -2.04 7.11 -3.47
C LEU A 97 -3.00 5.96 -3.78
N ARG A 98 -2.92 5.35 -4.95
CA ARG A 98 -3.70 4.17 -5.32
C ARG A 98 -3.39 2.98 -4.43
N GLN A 99 -2.11 2.66 -4.27
CA GLN A 99 -1.66 1.58 -3.41
C GLN A 99 -2.08 1.81 -1.96
N LEU A 100 -1.89 3.03 -1.42
CA LEU A 100 -2.32 3.41 -0.08
C LEU A 100 -3.84 3.29 0.09
N SER A 101 -4.62 3.74 -0.88
CA SER A 101 -6.07 3.63 -0.84
C SER A 101 -6.55 2.18 -0.78
N ALA A 102 -5.93 1.30 -1.57
CA ALA A 102 -6.21 -0.13 -1.53
C ALA A 102 -5.83 -0.75 -0.17
N HIS A 103 -4.70 -0.36 0.41
CA HIS A 103 -4.25 -0.76 1.74
C HIS A 103 -5.27 -0.38 2.82
N GLU A 104 -5.68 0.89 2.87
CA GLU A 104 -6.63 1.36 3.87
C GLU A 104 -8.03 0.75 3.69
N ILE A 105 -8.45 0.48 2.45
CA ILE A 105 -9.67 -0.28 2.18
C ILE A 105 -9.52 -1.72 2.70
N GLY A 106 -8.37 -2.35 2.52
CA GLY A 106 -8.07 -3.68 3.07
C GLY A 106 -8.33 -3.74 4.58
N HIS A 107 -7.90 -2.73 5.33
CA HIS A 107 -8.20 -2.64 6.76
C HIS A 107 -9.70 -2.54 7.05
N THR A 108 -10.48 -1.84 6.23
CA THR A 108 -11.94 -1.80 6.41
C THR A 108 -12.63 -3.13 6.11
N LEU A 109 -11.96 -4.02 5.41
CA LEU A 109 -12.40 -5.40 5.14
C LEU A 109 -11.91 -6.40 6.20
N GLY A 110 -11.23 -5.90 7.26
CA GLY A 110 -10.72 -6.74 8.34
C GLY A 110 -9.33 -7.34 8.10
N LEU A 111 -8.63 -6.93 7.03
CA LEU A 111 -7.29 -7.45 6.74
C LEU A 111 -6.24 -6.74 7.59
N PRO A 112 -5.45 -7.46 8.40
CA PRO A 112 -4.28 -6.93 9.08
C PRO A 112 -3.10 -6.77 8.12
N HIS A 113 -2.01 -6.13 8.58
CA HIS A 113 -0.77 -6.07 7.82
C HIS A 113 -0.21 -7.47 7.51
N ASN A 114 0.49 -7.59 6.39
CA ASN A 114 1.23 -8.79 6.01
C ASN A 114 2.63 -8.44 5.50
N TYR A 115 3.61 -8.38 6.39
CA TYR A 115 4.97 -7.90 6.13
C TYR A 115 5.87 -8.89 5.38
N VAL A 116 5.45 -10.13 5.20
CA VAL A 116 6.21 -11.11 4.41
C VAL A 116 5.92 -11.02 2.91
N SER A 117 4.98 -10.18 2.52
CA SER A 117 4.52 -10.10 1.12
C SER A 117 5.59 -9.58 0.16
N SER A 118 6.52 -8.73 0.61
CA SER A 118 7.64 -8.23 -0.17
C SER A 118 8.55 -9.34 -0.71
N VAL A 119 8.63 -10.47 -0.02
CA VAL A 119 9.40 -11.66 -0.44
C VAL A 119 8.84 -12.29 -1.73
N HIS A 120 7.56 -12.10 -2.01
CA HIS A 120 6.85 -12.64 -3.16
C HIS A 120 6.36 -11.53 -4.12
N ASP A 121 7.27 -10.67 -4.54
CA ASP A 121 7.03 -9.66 -5.56
C ASP A 121 5.77 -8.81 -5.28
N ARG A 122 5.73 -8.20 -4.07
CA ARG A 122 4.62 -7.33 -3.65
C ARG A 122 3.27 -8.05 -3.65
N ALA A 123 3.23 -9.26 -3.08
CA ALA A 123 2.06 -10.12 -3.10
C ALA A 123 0.83 -9.54 -2.38
N SER A 124 0.98 -8.47 -1.59
CA SER A 124 -0.12 -7.83 -0.86
C SER A 124 0.03 -6.32 -0.76
N VAL A 125 -1.10 -5.61 -0.89
CA VAL A 125 -1.19 -4.19 -0.53
C VAL A 125 -1.17 -3.97 0.98
N MET A 126 -1.36 -5.02 1.79
CA MET A 126 -1.33 -4.96 3.25
C MET A 126 0.09 -4.94 3.84
N ASP A 127 1.11 -4.93 3.01
CA ASP A 127 2.49 -4.66 3.40
C ASP A 127 2.74 -3.14 3.51
N TYR A 128 3.90 -2.77 4.07
CA TYR A 128 4.44 -1.40 4.04
C TYR A 128 5.56 -1.31 3.00
N PRO A 129 5.25 -1.21 1.71
CA PRO A 129 6.29 -1.19 0.70
C PRO A 129 7.06 0.12 0.75
N HIS A 130 8.39 0.02 0.65
CA HIS A 130 9.21 1.12 0.18
C HIS A 130 9.03 1.27 -1.33
N MET A 131 9.13 2.49 -1.86
CA MET A 131 9.14 2.66 -3.31
C MET A 131 10.27 1.84 -3.96
N LEU A 132 9.96 1.11 -5.01
CA LEU A 132 11.00 0.43 -5.80
C LEU A 132 11.67 1.45 -6.71
N VAL A 133 12.86 1.88 -6.31
CA VAL A 133 13.69 2.76 -7.13
C VAL A 133 14.70 1.89 -7.87
N GLU A 134 14.62 1.84 -9.18
CA GLU A 134 15.54 1.09 -10.01
C GLU A 134 16.59 2.00 -10.65
N LEU A 135 17.67 1.40 -11.12
CA LEU A 135 18.69 2.07 -11.93
C LEU A 135 18.66 1.49 -13.33
N LYS A 136 18.28 2.31 -14.32
CA LYS A 136 18.29 1.96 -15.73
C LYS A 136 19.28 2.87 -16.48
N ASN A 137 20.26 2.28 -17.12
CA ASN A 137 21.31 3.01 -17.85
C ASN A 137 22.00 4.09 -16.99
N GLY A 138 22.26 3.80 -15.71
CA GLY A 138 22.90 4.72 -14.78
C GLY A 138 22.03 5.88 -14.28
N LYS A 139 20.74 5.88 -14.59
CA LYS A 139 19.75 6.87 -14.13
C LYS A 139 18.74 6.22 -13.23
N VAL A 140 18.17 7.04 -12.33
CA VAL A 140 17.05 6.62 -11.47
C VAL A 140 15.79 6.45 -12.33
N ASP A 141 15.12 5.32 -12.14
CA ASP A 141 13.86 4.98 -12.78
C ASP A 141 12.78 4.74 -11.72
N LEU A 142 11.65 5.45 -11.83
CA LEU A 142 10.49 5.37 -10.96
C LEU A 142 9.28 4.72 -11.63
N SER A 143 9.42 4.23 -12.86
CA SER A 143 8.30 3.70 -13.65
C SER A 143 7.59 2.51 -13.04
N ASN A 144 8.19 1.87 -12.05
CA ASN A 144 7.64 0.73 -11.31
C ASN A 144 7.73 0.95 -9.78
N ALA A 145 7.61 2.21 -9.34
CA ALA A 145 7.81 2.56 -7.94
C ALA A 145 6.80 1.89 -7.00
N TYR A 146 5.54 1.80 -7.42
CA TYR A 146 4.47 1.16 -6.67
C TYR A 146 3.58 0.31 -7.58
N ASP A 147 3.05 -0.79 -7.06
CA ASP A 147 2.05 -1.59 -7.76
C ASP A 147 0.73 -0.83 -7.90
N GLN A 148 0.07 -1.04 -9.05
CA GLN A 148 -1.21 -0.42 -9.37
C GLN A 148 -2.41 -1.33 -9.08
N LYS A 149 -2.18 -2.57 -8.65
CA LYS A 149 -3.20 -3.59 -8.42
C LYS A 149 -3.03 -4.22 -7.04
N ILE A 150 -4.07 -4.94 -6.62
CA ILE A 150 -4.00 -5.83 -5.45
C ILE A 150 -3.13 -7.05 -5.76
N GLY A 151 -2.46 -7.58 -4.74
CA GLY A 151 -1.60 -8.74 -4.86
C GLY A 151 -2.34 -10.08 -4.85
N GLU A 152 -1.60 -11.15 -5.11
CA GLU A 152 -2.16 -12.51 -5.06
C GLU A 152 -2.59 -12.90 -3.64
N TYR A 153 -1.82 -12.50 -2.62
CA TYR A 153 -2.21 -12.73 -1.23
C TYR A 153 -3.55 -12.06 -0.90
N ASP A 154 -3.77 -10.84 -1.37
CA ASP A 154 -5.03 -10.10 -1.11
C ASP A 154 -6.24 -10.84 -1.67
N LYS A 155 -6.13 -11.41 -2.88
CA LYS A 155 -7.19 -12.21 -3.50
C LYS A 155 -7.52 -13.45 -2.65
N TRP A 156 -6.49 -14.17 -2.18
CA TRP A 156 -6.67 -15.33 -1.32
C TRP A 156 -7.25 -14.96 0.04
N SER A 157 -6.88 -13.82 0.60
CA SER A 157 -7.45 -13.31 1.86
C SER A 157 -8.94 -13.02 1.73
N ILE A 158 -9.37 -12.44 0.60
CA ILE A 158 -10.80 -12.24 0.31
C ILE A 158 -11.52 -13.57 0.11
N ILE A 159 -10.94 -14.51 -0.62
CA ILE A 159 -11.51 -15.85 -0.77
C ILE A 159 -11.70 -16.51 0.60
N TRP A 160 -10.69 -16.47 1.44
CA TRP A 160 -10.75 -17.06 2.78
C TRP A 160 -11.76 -16.35 3.69
N GLY A 161 -11.78 -15.04 3.70
CA GLY A 161 -12.56 -14.23 4.66
C GLY A 161 -14.02 -14.01 4.26
N TYR A 162 -14.35 -14.15 2.96
CA TYR A 162 -15.67 -13.79 2.44
C TYR A 162 -16.36 -14.92 1.65
N GLN A 163 -15.76 -16.12 1.60
CA GLN A 163 -16.34 -17.25 0.90
C GLN A 163 -17.60 -17.77 1.61
N ASP A 164 -18.71 -17.84 0.88
CA ASP A 164 -19.90 -18.58 1.30
C ASP A 164 -19.78 -20.06 0.94
N PHE A 165 -20.18 -20.92 1.85
CA PHE A 165 -20.16 -22.36 1.63
C PHE A 165 -21.58 -22.94 1.53
N PRO A 166 -21.81 -23.93 0.66
CA PRO A 166 -23.09 -24.63 0.61
C PRO A 166 -23.47 -25.27 1.95
N LYS A 167 -24.76 -25.35 2.24
CA LYS A 167 -25.28 -25.98 3.46
C LYS A 167 -24.74 -27.40 3.61
N GLY A 168 -24.17 -27.72 4.77
CA GLY A 168 -23.62 -29.05 5.05
C GLY A 168 -22.11 -29.17 4.76
N THR A 169 -21.47 -28.12 4.26
CA THR A 169 -20.02 -28.11 4.13
C THR A 169 -19.36 -28.04 5.50
N ASP A 170 -18.29 -28.80 5.70
CA ASP A 170 -17.38 -28.62 6.83
C ASP A 170 -16.53 -27.35 6.54
N GLU A 171 -17.03 -26.23 7.02
CA GLU A 171 -16.46 -24.91 6.77
C GLU A 171 -15.01 -24.81 7.26
N LYS A 172 -14.70 -25.35 8.44
CA LYS A 172 -13.35 -25.34 8.99
C LYS A 172 -12.37 -26.09 8.08
N LYS A 173 -12.77 -27.24 7.57
CA LYS A 173 -11.97 -28.02 6.63
C LYS A 173 -11.78 -27.29 5.31
N ALA A 174 -12.85 -26.67 4.80
CA ALA A 174 -12.79 -25.89 3.55
C ALA A 174 -11.86 -24.69 3.69
N LEU A 175 -11.95 -23.92 4.78
CA LEU A 175 -11.06 -22.79 5.07
C LEU A 175 -9.60 -23.24 5.22
N ASN A 176 -9.34 -24.35 5.92
CA ASN A 176 -7.98 -24.90 6.02
C ASN A 176 -7.43 -25.28 4.63
N THR A 177 -8.27 -25.85 3.76
CA THR A 177 -7.85 -26.17 2.37
C THR A 177 -7.43 -24.91 1.61
N ILE A 178 -8.12 -23.79 1.78
CA ILE A 178 -7.76 -22.51 1.18
C ILE A 178 -6.40 -22.04 1.69
N VAL A 179 -6.16 -22.12 3.01
CA VAL A 179 -4.87 -21.78 3.62
C VAL A 179 -3.74 -22.67 3.11
N ASP A 180 -3.96 -23.98 3.04
CA ASP A 180 -2.97 -24.94 2.50
C ASP A 180 -2.60 -24.63 1.05
N GLN A 181 -3.59 -24.27 0.23
CA GLN A 181 -3.36 -23.86 -1.16
C GLN A 181 -2.56 -22.54 -1.26
N MET A 182 -2.88 -21.59 -0.40
CA MET A 182 -2.17 -20.31 -0.31
C MET A 182 -0.70 -20.55 0.10
N TYR A 183 -0.46 -21.34 1.13
CA TYR A 183 0.89 -21.69 1.59
C TYR A 183 1.66 -22.52 0.56
N GLY A 184 0.98 -23.42 -0.17
CA GLY A 184 1.58 -24.15 -1.27
C GLY A 184 2.09 -23.26 -2.43
N LYS A 185 1.58 -22.03 -2.52
CA LYS A 185 2.07 -20.98 -3.44
C LYS A 185 3.17 -20.10 -2.82
N GLY A 186 3.56 -20.34 -1.57
CA GLY A 186 4.51 -19.52 -0.84
C GLY A 186 3.91 -18.20 -0.28
N LEU A 187 2.61 -18.03 -0.35
CA LEU A 187 1.93 -16.84 0.17
C LEU A 187 1.70 -16.99 1.67
N TYR A 188 2.66 -16.55 2.45
CA TYR A 188 2.61 -16.62 3.92
C TYR A 188 1.96 -15.39 4.52
N PHE A 189 1.59 -15.52 5.80
CA PHE A 189 1.04 -14.45 6.61
C PHE A 189 1.90 -14.24 7.86
N LEU A 190 2.50 -13.05 7.97
CA LEU A 190 3.26 -12.60 9.12
C LEU A 190 2.93 -11.13 9.37
N THR A 191 2.38 -10.85 10.54
CA THR A 191 1.79 -9.55 10.87
C THR A 191 2.61 -8.75 11.89
N ASP A 192 2.04 -7.67 12.41
CA ASP A 192 2.66 -6.78 13.40
C ASP A 192 3.21 -7.53 14.62
N GLN A 193 2.51 -8.53 15.09
CA GLN A 193 2.93 -9.33 16.26
C GLN A 193 4.19 -10.15 16.00
N ASP A 194 4.45 -10.49 14.75
CA ASP A 194 5.60 -11.29 14.33
C ASP A 194 6.80 -10.41 13.95
N ALA A 195 6.56 -9.14 13.62
CA ALA A 195 7.56 -8.25 13.03
C ALA A 195 8.02 -7.11 13.96
N ARG A 196 7.16 -6.63 14.87
CA ARG A 196 7.36 -5.37 15.57
C ARG A 196 7.74 -5.44 17.04
N PRO A 197 7.26 -6.40 17.86
CA PRO A 197 7.65 -6.50 19.25
C PRO A 197 9.15 -6.78 19.40
N GLU A 198 9.74 -6.27 20.46
CA GLU A 198 11.11 -6.61 20.84
C GLU A 198 11.25 -8.12 21.01
N GLY A 199 12.23 -8.72 20.32
CA GLY A 199 12.43 -10.17 20.30
C GLY A 199 11.63 -10.95 19.25
N SER A 200 10.73 -10.30 18.51
CA SER A 200 9.97 -10.91 17.41
C SER A 200 10.67 -10.70 16.05
N ALA A 201 11.93 -11.04 15.94
CA ALA A 201 12.67 -10.88 14.71
C ALA A 201 12.42 -12.05 13.74
N HIS A 202 11.78 -11.80 12.63
CA HIS A 202 11.68 -12.73 11.51
C HIS A 202 12.48 -12.20 10.32
N PRO A 203 13.36 -12.97 9.67
CA PRO A 203 14.27 -12.48 8.64
C PRO A 203 13.58 -11.99 7.36
N GLN A 204 12.31 -12.30 7.18
CA GLN A 204 11.52 -11.94 6.01
C GLN A 204 10.38 -10.95 6.32
N THR A 205 10.36 -10.36 7.51
CA THR A 205 9.33 -9.40 7.91
C THR A 205 9.93 -8.03 8.19
N HIS A 206 10.61 -7.48 7.20
CA HIS A 206 11.06 -6.10 7.25
C HIS A 206 9.94 -5.17 6.79
N LEU A 207 9.82 -4.03 7.47
CA LEU A 207 9.00 -2.93 7.02
C LEU A 207 9.84 -2.07 6.08
N TRP A 208 9.20 -1.51 5.07
CA TRP A 208 9.83 -0.54 4.14
C TRP A 208 10.95 -1.15 3.29
N ASP A 209 10.79 -2.38 2.87
CA ASP A 209 11.71 -3.05 1.96
C ASP A 209 11.02 -3.56 0.68
N ASN A 210 11.83 -4.12 -0.21
CA ASN A 210 11.40 -4.83 -1.41
C ASN A 210 12.26 -6.08 -1.59
N GLY A 211 11.65 -7.15 -2.10
CA GLY A 211 12.35 -8.38 -2.46
C GLY A 211 12.65 -9.31 -1.29
N VAL A 212 13.44 -10.33 -1.57
CA VAL A 212 13.62 -11.50 -0.70
C VAL A 212 14.67 -11.33 0.39
N SER A 213 15.41 -10.22 0.40
CA SER A 213 16.55 -10.05 1.31
C SER A 213 16.80 -8.58 1.64
N ALA A 214 16.71 -8.24 2.93
CA ALA A 214 17.05 -6.90 3.43
C ALA A 214 18.49 -6.49 3.09
N VAL A 215 19.43 -7.44 3.01
CA VAL A 215 20.83 -7.17 2.64
C VAL A 215 20.94 -6.80 1.16
N ALA A 216 20.23 -7.51 0.28
CA ALA A 216 20.18 -7.18 -1.14
C ALA A 216 19.53 -5.81 -1.37
N GLU A 217 18.43 -5.54 -0.65
CA GLU A 217 17.75 -4.27 -0.70
C GLU A 217 18.63 -3.11 -0.21
N LEU A 218 19.35 -3.26 0.89
CA LEU A 218 20.31 -2.27 1.39
C LEU A 218 21.40 -1.95 0.35
N LYS A 219 21.93 -2.96 -0.34
CA LYS A 219 22.90 -2.77 -1.42
C LYS A 219 22.30 -1.94 -2.55
N ARG A 220 21.11 -2.32 -3.03
CA ARG A 220 20.40 -1.60 -4.10
C ARG A 220 20.16 -0.13 -3.74
N ILE A 221 19.60 0.13 -2.56
CA ILE A 221 19.32 1.48 -2.09
C ILE A 221 20.61 2.30 -1.91
N SER A 222 21.69 1.67 -1.46
CA SER A 222 23.00 2.34 -1.34
C SER A 222 23.52 2.83 -2.68
N GLU A 223 23.38 2.04 -3.75
CA GLU A 223 23.77 2.47 -5.10
C GLU A 223 22.87 3.59 -5.64
N VAL A 224 21.55 3.47 -5.45
CA VAL A 224 20.60 4.54 -5.79
C VAL A 224 20.98 5.84 -5.06
N ARG A 225 21.23 5.78 -3.76
CA ARG A 225 21.63 6.92 -2.95
C ARG A 225 22.92 7.56 -3.45
N LYS A 226 23.93 6.77 -3.78
CA LYS A 226 25.20 7.25 -4.32
C LYS A 226 24.99 8.07 -5.59
N ILE A 227 24.22 7.53 -6.54
CA ILE A 227 23.94 8.21 -7.80
C ILE A 227 23.11 9.47 -7.57
N THR A 228 22.08 9.38 -6.74
CA THR A 228 21.21 10.52 -6.42
C THR A 228 22.00 11.67 -5.77
N LEU A 229 22.85 11.38 -4.79
CA LEU A 229 23.66 12.39 -4.12
C LEU A 229 24.70 13.03 -5.05
N ALA A 230 25.29 12.25 -5.95
CA ALA A 230 26.23 12.78 -6.95
C ALA A 230 25.57 13.76 -7.95
N ASN A 231 24.25 13.66 -8.11
CA ASN A 231 23.46 14.51 -9.00
C ASN A 231 22.53 15.48 -8.24
N PHE A 232 22.72 15.63 -6.92
CA PHE A 232 21.88 16.49 -6.09
C PHE A 232 22.43 17.92 -6.08
N ASP A 233 21.74 18.83 -6.76
CA ASP A 233 22.07 20.25 -6.83
C ASP A 233 20.79 21.11 -7.00
N GLU A 234 20.96 22.42 -7.20
CA GLU A 234 19.84 23.37 -7.35
C GLU A 234 18.92 23.13 -8.55
N ARG A 235 19.30 22.27 -9.51
CA ARG A 235 18.41 21.84 -10.61
C ARG A 235 17.21 21.05 -10.12
N LYS A 236 17.30 20.47 -8.89
CA LYS A 236 16.18 19.79 -8.22
C LYS A 236 15.07 20.75 -7.80
N LEU A 237 15.30 22.05 -7.83
CA LEU A 237 14.34 23.06 -7.43
C LEU A 237 13.83 23.87 -8.63
N ARG A 238 12.54 24.18 -8.61
CA ARG A 238 11.97 25.13 -9.57
C ARG A 238 12.56 26.51 -9.36
N THR A 239 12.76 27.26 -10.45
CA THR A 239 13.21 28.64 -10.39
C THR A 239 12.31 29.47 -9.43
N GLY A 240 12.92 30.18 -8.51
CA GLY A 240 12.21 30.97 -7.50
C GLY A 240 11.79 30.21 -6.25
N THR A 241 12.07 28.89 -6.15
CA THR A 241 11.85 28.12 -4.93
C THR A 241 12.99 28.37 -3.95
N PRO A 242 12.71 28.71 -2.67
CA PRO A 242 13.75 28.86 -1.67
C PRO A 242 14.52 27.56 -1.43
N MET A 243 15.83 27.65 -1.18
CA MET A 243 16.69 26.50 -0.85
C MET A 243 16.30 25.80 0.45
N SER A 244 15.51 26.46 1.30
CA SER A 244 15.00 25.96 2.58
C SER A 244 13.64 25.26 2.47
N SER A 245 13.14 25.04 1.25
CA SER A 245 11.78 24.52 0.99
C SER A 245 11.73 22.99 1.15
#